data_b94eb9013e7eb77ba16cd041becc4b2b
#
_entry.id   b94eb9013e7eb77ba16cd041becc4b2b
#
_cell.length_a   1.000
_cell.length_b   1.000
_cell.length_c   1.000
_cell.angle_alpha   90.00
_cell.angle_beta   90.00
_cell.angle_gamma   90.00
#
_symmetry.space_group_name_H-M   'P 1'
#
loop_
_entity.id
_entity.type
_entity.pdbx_description
1 polymer ?
#
loop_
_entity_poly.entity_id
_entity_poly.type
_entity_poly.pdbx_seq_one_letter_code
_entity_poly.pdbx_strand_id
1 'polypeptide(L)'
;MGRCRIFIGHEWAGKLVETDVPVVIDTLRGSSTIVTALAGGVEEIIPVTHDEQAFNLKQQGMVIAGESRGVKLAGYDLGNSPVELLARVEQKPFKAMAFKTSNLIPLLCALPRAWICSSLNMEAIAARLSGSNLCLIAANGEHGVSEDLAVAVALHARFNGTPFDETLIAHFILESPAAAHLASIGYADDVRFIARVNVYDIIPFYDGKTIKKERRNQC
;
A
#
# COMPACT_ATOMS: atom_id res chain seq x y z
N MET A 1 7.65 -16.60 19.63
CA MET A 1 7.75 -15.34 18.88
C MET A 1 8.00 -15.69 17.42
N GLY A 2 7.19 -15.20 16.47
CA GLY A 2 7.42 -15.46 15.06
C GLY A 2 8.71 -14.80 14.55
N ARG A 3 9.24 -15.31 13.45
CA ARG A 3 10.40 -14.71 12.76
C ARG A 3 9.92 -13.50 11.94
N CYS A 4 10.70 -12.42 11.89
CA CYS A 4 10.44 -11.28 11.04
C CYS A 4 11.66 -10.97 10.17
N ARG A 5 11.47 -10.90 8.84
CA ARG A 5 12.53 -10.61 7.85
C ARG A 5 12.10 -9.42 7.00
N ILE A 6 13.07 -8.65 6.54
CA ILE A 6 12.84 -7.52 5.62
C ILE A 6 13.52 -7.84 4.29
N PHE A 7 12.81 -7.58 3.20
CA PHE A 7 13.29 -7.67 1.82
C PHE A 7 13.02 -6.37 1.09
N ILE A 8 13.84 -6.05 0.10
CA ILE A 8 13.68 -4.88 -0.77
C ILE A 8 13.33 -5.36 -2.18
N GLY A 9 12.26 -4.80 -2.76
CA GLY A 9 11.80 -5.16 -4.10
C GLY A 9 11.59 -6.68 -4.25
N HIS A 10 12.23 -7.29 -5.23
CA HIS A 10 12.09 -8.72 -5.53
C HIS A 10 13.10 -9.64 -4.82
N GLU A 11 13.85 -9.16 -3.84
CA GLU A 11 14.85 -9.98 -3.10
C GLU A 11 14.25 -11.17 -2.35
N TRP A 12 12.95 -11.17 -2.12
CA TRP A 12 12.20 -12.27 -1.49
C TRP A 12 12.07 -13.49 -2.40
N ALA A 13 12.22 -13.33 -3.72
CA ALA A 13 12.00 -14.41 -4.69
C ALA A 13 12.90 -15.62 -4.39
N GLY A 14 12.30 -16.79 -4.30
CA GLY A 14 12.98 -18.04 -3.92
C GLY A 14 13.38 -18.15 -2.43
N LYS A 15 13.06 -17.16 -1.58
CA LYS A 15 13.42 -17.15 -0.16
C LYS A 15 12.22 -17.28 0.78
N LEU A 16 10.99 -17.22 0.25
CA LEU A 16 9.77 -17.46 1.04
C LEU A 16 9.58 -18.96 1.25
N VAL A 17 9.12 -19.31 2.43
CA VAL A 17 8.66 -20.66 2.79
C VAL A 17 7.15 -20.62 3.08
N GLU A 18 6.49 -21.79 3.07
CA GLU A 18 5.04 -21.93 3.18
C GLU A 18 4.44 -21.22 4.42
N THR A 19 5.19 -21.18 5.52
CA THR A 19 4.75 -20.55 6.78
C THR A 19 4.97 -19.04 6.83
N ASP A 20 5.59 -18.46 5.81
CA ASP A 20 5.83 -17.02 5.76
C ASP A 20 4.56 -16.25 5.40
N VAL A 21 4.41 -15.10 6.02
CA VAL A 21 3.31 -14.16 5.82
C VAL A 21 3.86 -12.91 5.13
N PRO A 22 3.68 -12.76 3.81
CA PRO A 22 4.16 -11.58 3.10
C PRO A 22 3.33 -10.34 3.47
N VAL A 23 4.04 -9.24 3.75
CA VAL A 23 3.47 -7.91 3.95
C VAL A 23 4.16 -6.97 3.00
N VAL A 24 3.44 -6.44 2.02
CA VAL A 24 3.98 -5.53 1.00
C VAL A 24 3.78 -4.08 1.45
N ILE A 25 4.82 -3.27 1.31
CA ILE A 25 4.90 -1.88 1.76
C ILE A 25 5.33 -1.00 0.58
N ASP A 26 4.47 -0.09 0.17
CA ASP A 26 4.71 0.98 -0.82
C ASP A 26 4.03 2.25 -0.28
N THR A 27 4.72 2.94 0.61
CA THR A 27 4.18 4.03 1.41
C THR A 27 3.83 5.23 0.54
N LEU A 28 4.72 5.61 -0.35
CA LEU A 28 4.51 6.71 -1.29
C LEU A 28 4.46 6.21 -2.75
N ARG A 29 3.23 5.74 -3.19
CA ARG A 29 1.89 5.96 -2.61
C ARG A 29 1.00 4.71 -2.63
N GLY A 30 1.39 3.64 -3.30
CA GLY A 30 0.51 2.53 -3.68
C GLY A 30 -0.25 1.92 -2.51
N SER A 31 0.45 1.49 -1.45
CA SER A 31 -0.18 0.91 -0.26
C SER A 31 -1.08 1.91 0.45
N SER A 32 -0.66 3.18 0.56
CA SER A 32 -1.44 4.24 1.19
C SER A 32 -2.74 4.52 0.45
N THR A 33 -2.72 4.49 -0.90
CA THR A 33 -3.92 4.64 -1.73
C THR A 33 -4.89 3.47 -1.53
N ILE A 34 -4.40 2.23 -1.46
CA ILE A 34 -5.21 1.04 -1.18
C ILE A 34 -5.86 1.12 0.21
N VAL A 35 -5.06 1.42 1.25
CA VAL A 35 -5.56 1.58 2.63
C VAL A 35 -6.66 2.64 2.69
N THR A 36 -6.42 3.78 2.07
CA THR A 36 -7.36 4.91 2.03
C THR A 36 -8.64 4.57 1.26
N ALA A 37 -8.53 3.86 0.13
CA ALA A 37 -9.70 3.42 -0.65
C ALA A 37 -10.63 2.54 0.18
N LEU A 38 -10.06 1.51 0.84
CA LEU A 38 -10.83 0.58 1.67
C LEU A 38 -11.39 1.25 2.93
N ALA A 39 -10.68 2.25 3.49
CA ALA A 39 -11.18 3.08 4.59
C ALA A 39 -12.35 3.97 4.14
N GLY A 40 -12.30 4.51 2.94
CA GLY A 40 -13.33 5.33 2.31
C GLY A 40 -14.57 4.56 1.84
N GLY A 41 -14.59 3.22 1.95
CA GLY A 41 -15.76 2.40 1.62
C GLY A 41 -15.71 1.72 0.25
N VAL A 42 -14.57 1.75 -0.45
CA VAL A 42 -14.32 0.83 -1.57
C VAL A 42 -14.23 -0.58 -1.00
N GLU A 43 -14.93 -1.53 -1.62
CA GLU A 43 -15.05 -2.90 -1.11
C GLU A 43 -14.07 -3.85 -1.78
N GLU A 44 -13.70 -3.55 -3.03
CA GLU A 44 -12.83 -4.40 -3.85
C GLU A 44 -11.90 -3.58 -4.73
N ILE A 45 -10.63 -3.98 -4.78
CA ILE A 45 -9.62 -3.41 -5.67
C ILE A 45 -9.04 -4.53 -6.52
N ILE A 46 -9.11 -4.37 -7.85
CA ILE A 46 -8.56 -5.32 -8.81
C ILE A 46 -7.20 -4.81 -9.27
N PRO A 47 -6.09 -5.45 -8.89
CA PRO A 47 -4.78 -5.10 -9.40
C PRO A 47 -4.69 -5.42 -10.89
N VAL A 48 -4.23 -4.48 -11.69
CA VAL A 48 -4.04 -4.65 -13.14
C VAL A 48 -2.64 -4.22 -13.55
N THR A 49 -2.00 -5.00 -14.41
CA THR A 49 -0.64 -4.74 -14.88
C THR A 49 -0.61 -4.09 -16.26
N HIS A 50 -1.69 -4.21 -17.05
CA HIS A 50 -1.80 -3.69 -18.40
C HIS A 50 -2.99 -2.73 -18.54
N ASP A 51 -2.81 -1.67 -19.33
CA ASP A 51 -3.86 -0.65 -19.58
C ASP A 51 -5.10 -1.25 -20.23
N GLU A 52 -4.94 -2.23 -21.11
CA GLU A 52 -6.05 -2.94 -21.75
C GLU A 52 -7.00 -3.57 -20.73
N GLN A 53 -6.46 -4.22 -19.69
CA GLN A 53 -7.26 -4.79 -18.60
C GLN A 53 -8.05 -3.70 -17.86
N ALA A 54 -7.40 -2.57 -17.55
CA ALA A 54 -8.05 -1.44 -16.91
C ALA A 54 -9.19 -0.87 -17.76
N PHE A 55 -8.95 -0.64 -19.05
CA PHE A 55 -9.96 -0.08 -19.96
C PHE A 55 -11.13 -1.04 -20.18
N ASN A 56 -10.91 -2.36 -20.25
CA ASN A 56 -11.97 -3.36 -20.30
C ASN A 56 -12.87 -3.30 -19.06
N LEU A 57 -12.29 -3.14 -17.87
CA LEU A 57 -13.05 -2.98 -16.61
C LEU A 57 -13.78 -1.63 -16.56
N LYS A 58 -13.18 -0.56 -17.10
CA LYS A 58 -13.84 0.75 -17.24
C LYS A 58 -15.09 0.69 -18.11
N GLN A 59 -15.03 -0.04 -19.24
CA GLN A 59 -16.21 -0.24 -20.11
C GLN A 59 -17.35 -0.97 -19.39
N GLN A 60 -17.04 -1.75 -18.35
CA GLN A 60 -18.01 -2.41 -17.49
C GLN A 60 -18.50 -1.50 -16.34
N GLY A 61 -18.12 -0.23 -16.34
CA GLY A 61 -18.55 0.77 -15.36
C GLY A 61 -17.68 0.85 -14.11
N MET A 62 -16.54 0.17 -14.07
CA MET A 62 -15.61 0.25 -12.95
C MET A 62 -14.77 1.52 -12.99
N VAL A 63 -14.52 2.13 -11.84
CA VAL A 63 -13.55 3.22 -11.71
C VAL A 63 -12.15 2.65 -11.92
N ILE A 64 -11.32 3.32 -12.72
CA ILE A 64 -9.94 2.95 -12.91
C ILE A 64 -9.01 4.03 -12.36
N ALA A 65 -8.05 3.61 -11.53
CA ALA A 65 -7.06 4.45 -10.91
C ALA A 65 -5.65 3.93 -11.22
N GLY A 66 -4.70 4.84 -11.41
CA GLY A 66 -3.33 4.39 -11.65
C GLY A 66 -2.37 5.49 -12.05
N GLU A 67 -1.08 5.14 -11.98
CA GLU A 67 0.03 6.03 -12.28
C GLU A 67 1.14 5.33 -13.06
N SER A 68 1.96 6.16 -13.67
CA SER A 68 3.31 5.83 -14.13
C SER A 68 4.26 6.94 -13.69
N ARG A 69 5.34 6.57 -12.98
CA ARG A 69 6.33 7.52 -12.41
C ARG A 69 5.68 8.64 -11.59
N GLY A 70 4.68 8.30 -10.78
CA GLY A 70 3.95 9.24 -9.91
C GLY A 70 2.85 10.04 -10.60
N VAL A 71 2.77 10.04 -11.95
CA VAL A 71 1.81 10.84 -12.72
C VAL A 71 0.60 9.99 -13.13
N LYS A 72 -0.60 10.56 -13.04
CA LYS A 72 -1.83 9.90 -13.49
C LYS A 72 -1.77 9.46 -14.94
N LEU A 73 -2.18 8.23 -15.21
CA LEU A 73 -2.23 7.67 -16.56
C LEU A 73 -3.33 8.33 -17.39
N ALA A 74 -3.06 8.53 -18.69
CA ALA A 74 -4.03 9.07 -19.62
C ALA A 74 -5.26 8.15 -19.75
N GLY A 75 -6.46 8.73 -19.72
CA GLY A 75 -7.72 7.98 -19.78
C GLY A 75 -8.17 7.32 -18.48
N TYR A 76 -7.38 7.35 -17.43
CA TYR A 76 -7.77 6.90 -16.09
C TYR A 76 -8.63 7.94 -15.37
N ASP A 77 -9.54 7.47 -14.51
CA ASP A 77 -10.43 8.35 -13.76
C ASP A 77 -9.69 9.04 -12.62
N LEU A 78 -8.82 8.30 -11.92
CA LEU A 78 -7.99 8.76 -10.81
C LEU A 78 -6.52 8.43 -11.02
N GLY A 79 -5.65 9.19 -10.35
CA GLY A 79 -4.24 8.85 -10.18
C GLY A 79 -4.00 7.84 -9.06
N ASN A 80 -2.75 7.84 -8.55
CA ASN A 80 -2.37 7.12 -7.34
C ASN A 80 -2.27 8.12 -6.18
N SER A 81 -3.35 8.86 -5.91
CA SER A 81 -3.42 9.89 -4.87
C SER A 81 -4.49 9.52 -3.84
N PRO A 82 -4.13 9.25 -2.57
CA PRO A 82 -5.10 9.01 -1.52
C PRO A 82 -5.99 10.23 -1.26
N VAL A 83 -5.47 11.45 -1.41
CA VAL A 83 -6.25 12.69 -1.22
C VAL A 83 -7.31 12.87 -2.32
N GLU A 84 -6.93 12.71 -3.59
CA GLU A 84 -7.88 12.76 -4.72
C GLU A 84 -8.94 11.65 -4.61
N LEU A 85 -8.51 10.45 -4.18
CA LEU A 85 -9.39 9.31 -4.02
C LEU A 85 -10.45 9.55 -2.95
N LEU A 86 -10.08 10.09 -1.79
CA LEU A 86 -11.05 10.45 -0.74
C LEU A 86 -12.06 11.46 -1.24
N ALA A 87 -11.61 12.55 -1.83
CA ALA A 87 -12.50 13.58 -2.40
C ALA A 87 -13.45 12.97 -3.43
N ARG A 88 -12.96 12.03 -4.26
CA ARG A 88 -13.78 11.35 -5.28
C ARG A 88 -14.82 10.41 -4.66
N VAL A 89 -14.46 9.66 -3.61
CA VAL A 89 -15.39 8.76 -2.91
C VAL A 89 -16.49 9.56 -2.20
N GLU A 90 -16.15 10.69 -1.58
CA GLU A 90 -17.10 11.57 -0.92
C GLU A 90 -18.11 12.18 -1.91
N GLN A 91 -17.65 12.65 -3.07
CA GLN A 91 -18.49 13.28 -4.08
C GLN A 91 -19.38 12.27 -4.83
N LYS A 92 -18.86 11.11 -5.17
CA LYS A 92 -19.54 10.07 -5.93
C LYS A 92 -19.02 8.70 -5.51
N PRO A 93 -19.60 8.07 -4.48
CA PRO A 93 -19.17 6.75 -3.98
C PRO A 93 -19.15 5.67 -5.07
N PHE A 94 -18.19 4.77 -4.94
CA PHE A 94 -18.08 3.58 -5.78
C PHE A 94 -17.57 2.40 -4.94
N LYS A 95 -17.88 1.16 -5.36
CA LYS A 95 -17.62 -0.04 -4.57
C LYS A 95 -16.40 -0.82 -5.02
N ALA A 96 -16.02 -0.69 -6.28
CA ALA A 96 -14.88 -1.39 -6.84
C ALA A 96 -14.05 -0.48 -7.74
N MET A 97 -12.73 -0.73 -7.76
CA MET A 97 -11.83 -0.05 -8.69
C MET A 97 -10.77 -1.00 -9.24
N ALA A 98 -10.34 -0.77 -10.48
CA ALA A 98 -9.10 -1.33 -10.99
C ALA A 98 -7.93 -0.40 -10.64
N PHE A 99 -6.79 -0.97 -10.25
CA PHE A 99 -5.66 -0.18 -9.79
C PHE A 99 -4.35 -0.64 -10.42
N LYS A 100 -3.61 0.32 -10.98
CA LYS A 100 -2.32 0.12 -11.63
C LYS A 100 -1.26 1.05 -11.04
N THR A 101 -0.12 0.50 -10.63
CA THR A 101 1.05 1.30 -10.20
C THR A 101 2.32 0.76 -10.78
N SER A 102 3.36 1.59 -10.80
CA SER A 102 4.68 1.22 -11.33
C SER A 102 5.39 0.20 -10.42
N ASN A 103 5.24 0.30 -9.10
CA ASN A 103 6.01 -0.49 -8.12
C ASN A 103 5.16 -1.55 -7.40
N LEU A 104 4.09 -1.15 -6.71
CA LEU A 104 3.31 -2.04 -5.86
C LEU A 104 2.65 -3.19 -6.62
N ILE A 105 1.92 -2.88 -7.69
CA ILE A 105 1.08 -3.88 -8.35
C ILE A 105 1.90 -5.01 -9.00
N PRO A 106 3.00 -4.74 -9.73
CA PRO A 106 3.86 -5.83 -10.22
C PRO A 106 4.43 -6.71 -9.10
N LEU A 107 4.85 -6.10 -7.99
CA LEU A 107 5.37 -6.81 -6.83
C LEU A 107 4.29 -7.69 -6.17
N LEU A 108 3.08 -7.13 -6.00
CA LEU A 108 1.95 -7.83 -5.40
C LEU A 108 1.49 -9.00 -6.25
N CYS A 109 1.36 -8.80 -7.57
CA CYS A 109 0.93 -9.86 -8.51
C CYS A 109 1.94 -11.02 -8.65
N ALA A 110 3.18 -10.83 -8.21
CA ALA A 110 4.18 -11.91 -8.16
C ALA A 110 4.01 -12.82 -6.92
N LEU A 111 3.15 -12.44 -5.96
CA LEU A 111 2.86 -13.19 -4.75
C LEU A 111 1.52 -13.93 -4.87
N PRO A 112 1.37 -15.16 -4.33
CA PRO A 112 0.10 -15.86 -4.32
C PRO A 112 -0.93 -15.19 -3.40
N ARG A 113 -0.46 -14.48 -2.37
CA ARG A 113 -1.26 -13.72 -1.40
C ARG A 113 -0.34 -12.77 -0.63
N ALA A 114 -0.86 -11.68 -0.14
CA ALA A 114 -0.10 -10.75 0.71
C ALA A 114 -1.01 -9.83 1.53
N TRP A 115 -0.50 -9.37 2.66
CA TRP A 115 -1.04 -8.24 3.39
C TRP A 115 -0.42 -6.95 2.85
N ILE A 116 -1.16 -5.84 2.98
CA ILE A 116 -0.69 -4.54 2.48
C ILE A 116 -0.61 -3.56 3.64
N CYS A 117 0.54 -2.96 3.81
CA CYS A 117 0.83 -2.00 4.87
C CYS A 117 1.39 -0.70 4.31
N SER A 118 1.03 0.40 4.94
CA SER A 118 1.66 1.70 4.81
C SER A 118 1.79 2.33 6.20
N SER A 119 2.34 3.53 6.29
CA SER A 119 2.34 4.31 7.54
C SER A 119 0.93 4.47 8.15
N LEU A 120 -0.11 4.49 7.31
CA LEU A 120 -1.48 4.79 7.72
C LEU A 120 -2.17 3.68 8.54
N ASN A 121 -1.68 2.41 8.47
CA ASN A 121 -2.32 1.26 9.10
C ASN A 121 -1.37 0.30 9.84
N MET A 122 -0.19 0.76 10.23
CA MET A 122 0.85 -0.08 10.84
C MET A 122 0.37 -0.83 12.09
N GLU A 123 -0.34 -0.15 13.01
CA GLU A 123 -0.82 -0.75 14.26
C GLU A 123 -1.87 -1.84 13.97
N ALA A 124 -2.77 -1.62 13.00
CA ALA A 124 -3.75 -2.62 12.58
C ALA A 124 -3.07 -3.90 12.07
N ILE A 125 -2.03 -3.75 11.23
CA ILE A 125 -1.23 -4.86 10.69
C ILE A 125 -0.44 -5.55 11.81
N ALA A 126 0.21 -4.78 12.70
CA ALA A 126 0.98 -5.32 13.81
C ALA A 126 0.11 -6.16 14.75
N ALA A 127 -1.05 -5.66 15.13
CA ALA A 127 -2.02 -6.37 15.97
C ALA A 127 -2.54 -7.64 15.30
N ARG A 128 -2.88 -7.56 14.01
CA ARG A 128 -3.46 -8.70 13.26
C ARG A 128 -2.49 -9.85 13.05
N LEU A 129 -1.23 -9.54 12.77
CA LEU A 129 -0.22 -10.52 12.40
C LEU A 129 0.72 -10.91 13.55
N SER A 130 0.38 -10.52 14.78
CA SER A 130 1.16 -10.87 15.96
C SER A 130 1.41 -12.38 16.06
N GLY A 131 2.65 -12.78 16.33
CA GLY A 131 3.07 -14.18 16.42
C GLY A 131 3.34 -14.89 15.08
N SER A 132 3.04 -14.27 13.94
CA SER A 132 3.28 -14.84 12.62
C SER A 132 4.76 -14.77 12.20
N ASN A 133 5.15 -15.60 11.22
CA ASN A 133 6.44 -15.48 10.53
C ASN A 133 6.32 -14.45 9.41
N LEU A 134 6.83 -13.25 9.64
CA LEU A 134 6.63 -12.14 8.72
C LEU A 134 7.74 -12.00 7.69
N CYS A 135 7.34 -11.71 6.47
CA CYS A 135 8.19 -11.22 5.41
C CYS A 135 7.72 -9.82 5.01
N LEU A 136 8.37 -8.79 5.55
CA LEU A 136 8.13 -7.40 5.21
C LEU A 136 8.84 -7.10 3.90
N ILE A 137 8.12 -6.70 2.87
CA ILE A 137 8.65 -6.44 1.53
C ILE A 137 8.46 -4.95 1.25
N ALA A 138 9.54 -4.17 1.44
CA ALA A 138 9.58 -2.77 1.06
C ALA A 138 9.67 -2.68 -0.46
N ALA A 139 8.74 -1.97 -1.11
CA ALA A 139 8.81 -1.74 -2.53
C ALA A 139 10.06 -0.91 -2.86
N ASN A 140 10.58 -1.06 -4.05
CA ASN A 140 11.75 -0.31 -4.50
C ASN A 140 11.35 0.45 -5.76
N GLY A 141 11.27 1.75 -5.64
CA GLY A 141 10.92 2.66 -6.72
C GLY A 141 12.13 3.35 -7.35
N GLU A 142 11.88 4.15 -8.36
CA GLU A 142 12.90 4.95 -9.07
C GLU A 142 13.62 5.95 -8.14
N HIS A 143 12.95 6.38 -7.06
CA HIS A 143 13.47 7.34 -6.07
C HIS A 143 14.01 6.69 -4.79
N GLY A 144 14.21 5.38 -4.80
CA GLY A 144 14.73 4.61 -3.66
C GLY A 144 13.64 3.98 -2.82
N VAL A 145 13.98 3.60 -1.59
CA VAL A 145 13.18 2.74 -0.71
C VAL A 145 13.10 3.28 0.73
N SER A 146 13.58 4.50 0.97
CA SER A 146 13.81 5.00 2.32
C SER A 146 12.56 5.07 3.19
N GLU A 147 11.44 5.55 2.66
CA GLU A 147 10.16 5.65 3.36
C GLU A 147 9.50 4.28 3.59
N ASP A 148 9.60 3.37 2.61
CA ASP A 148 9.10 2.01 2.73
C ASP A 148 9.90 1.21 3.74
N LEU A 149 11.23 1.37 3.71
CA LEU A 149 12.14 0.73 4.64
C LEU A 149 11.93 1.26 6.06
N ALA A 150 11.66 2.56 6.24
CA ALA A 150 11.34 3.14 7.55
C ALA A 150 10.10 2.47 8.15
N VAL A 151 9.02 2.28 7.37
CA VAL A 151 7.82 1.56 7.79
C VAL A 151 8.13 0.09 8.08
N ALA A 152 8.91 -0.60 7.24
CA ALA A 152 9.27 -1.99 7.45
C ALA A 152 10.10 -2.19 8.73
N VAL A 153 11.09 -1.33 8.98
CA VAL A 153 11.93 -1.37 10.19
C VAL A 153 11.11 -1.07 11.44
N ALA A 154 10.21 -0.09 11.38
CA ALA A 154 9.31 0.23 12.48
C ALA A 154 8.38 -0.95 12.83
N LEU A 155 7.78 -1.61 11.82
CA LEU A 155 7.01 -2.84 12.01
C LEU A 155 7.86 -3.96 12.61
N HIS A 156 9.07 -4.18 12.10
CA HIS A 156 9.99 -5.17 12.65
C HIS A 156 10.30 -4.90 14.13
N ALA A 157 10.57 -3.64 14.49
CA ALA A 157 10.81 -3.24 15.88
C ALA A 157 9.56 -3.48 16.75
N ARG A 158 8.37 -3.17 16.25
CA ARG A 158 7.09 -3.37 16.94
C ARG A 158 6.83 -4.84 17.24
N PHE A 159 7.13 -5.75 16.32
CA PHE A 159 7.04 -7.20 16.54
C PHE A 159 8.02 -7.71 17.59
N ASN A 160 9.12 -7.00 17.82
CA ASN A 160 10.08 -7.27 18.88
C ASN A 160 9.78 -6.52 20.19
N GLY A 161 8.58 -5.92 20.30
CA GLY A 161 8.10 -5.28 21.53
C GLY A 161 8.43 -3.79 21.66
N THR A 162 9.04 -3.16 20.65
CA THR A 162 9.33 -1.73 20.64
C THR A 162 8.11 -0.95 20.12
N PRO A 163 7.57 0.03 20.84
CA PRO A 163 6.49 0.89 20.35
C PRO A 163 6.90 1.67 19.09
N PHE A 164 5.93 2.07 18.29
CA PHE A 164 6.17 2.97 17.18
C PHE A 164 6.61 4.37 17.66
N ASP A 165 7.65 4.91 17.06
CA ASP A 165 7.95 6.35 17.09
C ASP A 165 7.31 6.99 15.85
N GLU A 166 6.07 7.45 15.99
CA GLU A 166 5.30 8.04 14.89
C GLU A 166 5.94 9.31 14.34
N THR A 167 6.58 10.12 15.21
CA THR A 167 7.29 11.33 14.79
C THR A 167 8.49 11.00 13.91
N LEU A 168 9.25 9.99 14.30
CA LEU A 168 10.41 9.54 13.53
C LEU A 168 9.99 8.95 12.18
N ILE A 169 8.92 8.15 12.16
CA ILE A 169 8.37 7.56 10.92
C ILE A 169 7.90 8.69 9.98
N ALA A 170 7.13 9.65 10.50
CA ALA A 170 6.66 10.79 9.73
C ALA A 170 7.84 11.61 9.15
N HIS A 171 8.90 11.82 9.93
CA HIS A 171 10.10 12.50 9.48
C HIS A 171 10.76 11.77 8.30
N PHE A 172 10.96 10.45 8.39
CA PHE A 172 11.54 9.68 7.29
C PHE A 172 10.69 9.72 6.02
N ILE A 173 9.37 9.76 6.15
CA ILE A 173 8.46 9.89 4.99
C ILE A 173 8.62 11.27 4.36
N LEU A 174 8.55 12.34 5.15
CA LEU A 174 8.58 13.73 4.68
C LEU A 174 9.92 14.10 4.02
N GLU A 175 11.03 13.56 4.54
CA GLU A 175 12.38 13.86 4.06
C GLU A 175 12.89 12.87 3.00
N SER A 176 12.03 11.95 2.54
CA SER A 176 12.42 10.95 1.53
C SER A 176 12.61 11.59 0.15
N PRO A 177 13.48 11.02 -0.71
CA PRO A 177 13.59 11.44 -2.10
C PRO A 177 12.28 11.29 -2.87
N ALA A 178 11.48 10.27 -2.56
CA ALA A 178 10.15 10.05 -3.15
C ALA A 178 9.19 11.19 -2.76
N ALA A 179 9.22 11.68 -1.52
CA ALA A 179 8.43 12.83 -1.09
C ALA A 179 8.82 14.10 -1.83
N ALA A 180 10.13 14.36 -1.98
CA ALA A 180 10.62 15.50 -2.73
C ALA A 180 10.19 15.47 -4.20
N HIS A 181 10.27 14.29 -4.83
CA HIS A 181 9.76 14.09 -6.19
C HIS A 181 8.26 14.35 -6.29
N LEU A 182 7.45 13.73 -5.43
CA LEU A 182 6.00 13.91 -5.44
C LEU A 182 5.59 15.37 -5.21
N ALA A 183 6.26 16.06 -4.31
CA ALA A 183 6.03 17.49 -4.10
C ALA A 183 6.33 18.32 -5.37
N SER A 184 7.41 17.99 -6.09
CA SER A 184 7.80 18.69 -7.31
C SER A 184 6.80 18.54 -8.47
N ILE A 185 6.00 17.46 -8.47
CA ILE A 185 4.97 17.18 -9.47
C ILE A 185 3.54 17.44 -8.97
N GLY A 186 3.39 18.18 -7.86
CA GLY A 186 2.10 18.66 -7.37
C GLY A 186 1.38 17.79 -6.35
N TYR A 187 2.01 16.75 -5.79
CA TYR A 187 1.42 15.83 -4.81
C TYR A 187 1.93 16.02 -3.38
N ALA A 188 2.32 17.24 -3.00
CA ALA A 188 2.77 17.55 -1.64
C ALA A 188 1.70 17.25 -0.58
N ASP A 189 0.40 17.37 -0.91
CA ASP A 189 -0.72 17.05 -0.01
C ASP A 189 -0.80 15.56 0.28
N ASP A 190 -0.52 14.70 -0.71
CA ASP A 190 -0.43 13.26 -0.50
C ASP A 190 0.68 12.91 0.49
N VAL A 191 1.85 13.52 0.35
CA VAL A 191 2.98 13.30 1.26
C VAL A 191 2.61 13.67 2.69
N ARG A 192 2.02 14.85 2.90
CA ARG A 192 1.55 15.30 4.22
C ARG A 192 0.46 14.40 4.80
N PHE A 193 -0.46 13.93 3.96
CA PHE A 193 -1.51 13.01 4.37
C PHE A 193 -0.93 11.67 4.82
N ILE A 194 -0.01 11.09 4.05
CA ILE A 194 0.61 9.79 4.30
C ILE A 194 1.56 9.83 5.52
N ALA A 195 2.16 10.98 5.82
CA ALA A 195 2.95 11.17 7.03
C ALA A 195 2.12 11.14 8.34
N ARG A 196 0.78 11.07 8.26
CA ARG A 196 -0.10 10.87 9.41
C ARG A 196 -0.15 9.39 9.78
N VAL A 197 0.72 8.97 10.67
CA VAL A 197 0.89 7.55 11.05
C VAL A 197 -0.35 6.99 11.78
N ASN A 198 -0.72 5.74 11.51
CA ASN A 198 -1.76 4.95 12.22
C ASN A 198 -3.17 5.58 12.25
N VAL A 199 -3.60 6.23 11.15
CA VAL A 199 -4.92 6.87 11.10
C VAL A 199 -6.06 5.92 10.73
N TYR A 200 -5.76 4.72 10.24
CA TYR A 200 -6.77 3.76 9.81
C TYR A 200 -6.63 2.39 10.45
N ASP A 201 -7.74 1.86 10.95
CA ASP A 201 -7.85 0.48 11.41
C ASP A 201 -8.33 -0.43 10.25
N ILE A 202 -7.54 -0.46 9.18
CA ILE A 202 -7.82 -1.20 7.95
C ILE A 202 -6.73 -2.22 7.70
N ILE A 203 -7.15 -3.43 7.34
CA ILE A 203 -6.25 -4.57 7.09
C ILE A 203 -6.52 -5.06 5.66
N PRO A 204 -5.82 -4.51 4.65
CA PRO A 204 -5.96 -4.94 3.27
C PRO A 204 -5.29 -6.29 3.05
N PHE A 205 -6.00 -7.19 2.38
CA PHE A 205 -5.49 -8.51 2.02
C PHE A 205 -5.67 -8.76 0.52
N TYR A 206 -4.61 -9.17 -0.13
CA TYR A 206 -4.57 -9.66 -1.50
C TYR A 206 -4.64 -11.19 -1.51
N ASP A 207 -5.64 -11.74 -2.18
CA ASP A 207 -5.92 -13.18 -2.25
C ASP A 207 -5.36 -13.88 -3.51
N GLY A 208 -4.53 -13.19 -4.27
CA GLY A 208 -4.02 -13.63 -5.57
C GLY A 208 -4.82 -13.10 -6.77
N LYS A 209 -5.96 -12.44 -6.53
CA LYS A 209 -6.84 -11.89 -7.57
C LYS A 209 -7.32 -10.47 -7.25
N THR A 210 -7.78 -10.26 -6.03
CA THR A 210 -8.37 -9.00 -5.58
C THR A 210 -7.82 -8.58 -4.23
N ILE A 211 -7.92 -7.29 -3.93
CA ILE A 211 -7.57 -6.72 -2.65
C ILE A 211 -8.85 -6.28 -1.97
N LYS A 212 -9.07 -6.78 -0.75
CA LYS A 212 -10.24 -6.46 0.08
C LYS A 212 -9.82 -6.19 1.51
N LYS A 213 -10.69 -5.51 2.25
CA LYS A 213 -10.55 -5.43 3.70
C LYS A 213 -10.76 -6.83 4.30
N GLU A 214 -9.81 -7.30 5.08
CA GLU A 214 -10.03 -8.50 5.87
C GLU A 214 -11.14 -8.25 6.89
N ARG A 215 -12.10 -9.17 6.98
CA ARG A 215 -13.11 -9.17 8.04
C ARG A 215 -12.42 -9.66 9.32
N ARG A 216 -12.39 -8.83 10.37
CA ARG A 216 -12.07 -9.34 11.69
C ARG A 216 -13.12 -10.38 12.06
N ASN A 217 -12.71 -11.63 12.22
CA ASN A 217 -13.60 -12.60 12.84
C ASN A 217 -13.96 -12.03 14.23
N GLN A 218 -15.23 -11.69 14.41
CA GLN A 218 -15.74 -11.40 15.74
C GLN A 218 -15.65 -12.74 16.51
N CYS A 219 -14.66 -12.84 17.40
CA CYS A 219 -14.62 -13.89 18.40
C CYS A 219 -15.71 -13.65 19.44
#